data_db294c0701775b20b8dd9215862a0fad
#
_entry.id   db294c0701775b20b8dd9215862a0fad
#
_cell.length_a   1.000
_cell.length_b   1.000
_cell.length_c   1.000
_cell.angle_alpha   90.00
_cell.angle_beta   90.00
_cell.angle_gamma   90.00
#
_symmetry.space_group_name_H-M   'P 1'
#
loop_
_entity.id
_entity.type
_entity.pdbx_description
1 polymer ?
#
loop_
_entity_poly.entity_id
_entity_poly.type
_entity_poly.pdbx_seq_one_letter_code
_entity_poly.pdbx_strand_id
1 'polypeptide(L)'
;MPRADRKNITETALIEERAVTAANSIPQGQPVVLAAAGTISLPTALTDQIYGIAYKTEDGTWPATGGDFVEVILIGSPAIVPCRVGTAAGVTAGQIVNVDGGWDGVKNITPGVANVTTPIGMATQTSTVTGELVGVNLGARLGTGT
;
A
#
# COMPACT_ATOMS: atom_id res chain seq x y z
N MET A 1 22.48 -2.47 -19.58
CA MET A 1 21.08 -2.78 -19.56
C MET A 1 20.42 -2.73 -18.18
N PRO A 2 21.17 -2.82 -17.07
CA PRO A 2 20.51 -2.78 -15.75
C PRO A 2 19.62 -1.57 -15.53
N ARG A 3 19.97 -0.47 -16.14
CA ARG A 3 19.22 0.75 -15.99
C ARG A 3 17.88 0.71 -16.70
N ALA A 4 17.85 0.07 -17.85
CA ALA A 4 16.62 -0.12 -18.59
C ALA A 4 15.67 -1.03 -17.82
N ASP A 5 16.20 -2.06 -17.18
CA ASP A 5 15.40 -2.97 -16.40
C ASP A 5 14.72 -2.29 -15.23
N ARG A 6 15.45 -1.42 -14.56
CA ARG A 6 14.91 -0.68 -13.45
C ARG A 6 13.79 0.25 -13.86
N LYS A 7 13.95 0.90 -14.99
CA LYS A 7 12.91 1.74 -15.55
C LYS A 7 11.69 0.92 -15.94
N ASN A 8 11.92 -0.23 -16.51
CA ASN A 8 10.83 -1.10 -16.93
C ASN A 8 10.01 -1.61 -15.76
N ILE A 9 10.63 -1.87 -14.63
CA ILE A 9 9.89 -2.28 -13.43
C ILE A 9 8.87 -1.21 -13.06
N THR A 10 9.25 0.04 -13.08
CA THR A 10 8.32 1.14 -12.78
C THR A 10 7.24 1.25 -13.85
N GLU A 11 7.61 1.10 -15.10
CA GLU A 11 6.67 1.23 -16.21
C GLU A 11 5.69 0.06 -16.30
N THR A 12 6.04 -1.09 -15.76
CA THR A 12 5.16 -2.27 -15.77
C THR A 12 4.27 -2.35 -14.55
N ALA A 13 4.35 -1.44 -13.62
CA ALA A 13 3.43 -1.39 -12.50
C ALA A 13 1.99 -1.26 -13.02
N LEU A 14 1.08 -2.01 -12.43
CA LEU A 14 -0.33 -1.92 -12.77
C LEU A 14 -0.92 -0.73 -12.03
N ILE A 15 -1.25 0.32 -12.77
CA ILE A 15 -1.73 1.58 -12.20
C ILE A 15 -3.14 1.82 -12.71
N GLU A 16 -4.05 2.16 -11.80
CA GLU A 16 -5.41 2.57 -12.14
C GLU A 16 -5.73 3.90 -11.47
N GLU A 17 -6.50 4.72 -12.14
CA GLU A 17 -7.03 5.94 -11.56
C GLU A 17 -8.40 5.66 -10.97
N ARG A 18 -8.59 6.01 -9.69
CA ARG A 18 -9.85 5.80 -8.98
C ARG A 18 -10.21 7.03 -8.17
N ALA A 19 -11.48 7.33 -8.10
CA ALA A 19 -11.97 8.39 -7.22
C ALA A 19 -12.00 7.91 -5.77
N VAL A 20 -11.79 8.82 -4.85
CA VAL A 20 -11.89 8.53 -3.42
C VAL A 20 -13.36 8.51 -3.01
N THR A 21 -13.76 7.53 -2.23
CA THR A 21 -15.11 7.43 -1.69
C THR A 21 -15.44 8.66 -0.83
N ALA A 22 -16.66 9.14 -0.93
CA ALA A 22 -17.12 10.27 -0.10
C ALA A 22 -16.84 10.02 1.38
N ALA A 23 -16.49 11.07 2.09
CA ALA A 23 -16.15 11.07 3.51
C ALA A 23 -14.84 10.35 3.86
N ASN A 24 -14.10 9.87 2.87
CA ASN A 24 -12.76 9.31 3.13
C ASN A 24 -11.68 10.38 2.93
N SER A 25 -10.58 10.20 3.66
CA SER A 25 -9.39 11.01 3.52
C SER A 25 -8.20 10.05 3.47
N ILE A 26 -7.52 10.00 2.34
CA ILE A 26 -6.51 8.98 2.07
C ILE A 26 -5.14 9.67 1.96
N PRO A 27 -4.21 9.39 2.88
CA PRO A 27 -2.86 9.93 2.76
C PRO A 27 -2.04 9.17 1.73
N GLN A 28 -0.96 9.79 1.28
CA GLN A 28 -0.05 9.18 0.33
C GLN A 28 0.55 7.90 0.91
N GLY A 29 0.63 6.86 0.07
CA GLY A 29 1.22 5.58 0.47
C GLY A 29 0.28 4.69 1.26
N GLN A 30 -0.97 5.07 1.39
CA GLN A 30 -1.97 4.32 2.15
C GLN A 30 -2.47 3.11 1.37
N PRO A 31 -2.50 1.91 1.99
CA PRO A 31 -3.22 0.78 1.42
C PRO A 31 -4.71 1.08 1.38
N VAL A 32 -5.35 0.78 0.25
CA VAL A 32 -6.76 1.07 0.03
C VAL A 32 -7.53 -0.16 -0.43
N VAL A 33 -8.83 -0.15 -0.21
CA VAL A 33 -9.74 -1.17 -0.70
C VAL A 33 -10.60 -0.61 -1.82
N LEU A 34 -11.12 -1.50 -2.67
CA LEU A 34 -12.04 -1.13 -3.74
C LEU A 34 -13.47 -1.24 -3.20
N ALA A 35 -14.17 -0.13 -3.17
CA ALA A 35 -15.56 -0.09 -2.75
C ALA A 35 -16.49 -0.58 -3.87
N ALA A 36 -17.71 -0.94 -3.50
CA ALA A 36 -18.67 -1.48 -4.46
C ALA A 36 -18.98 -0.54 -5.61
N ALA A 37 -18.89 0.76 -5.39
CA ALA A 37 -19.10 1.76 -6.44
C ALA A 37 -17.89 1.95 -7.37
N GLY A 38 -16.81 1.21 -7.15
CA GLY A 38 -15.58 1.37 -7.93
C GLY A 38 -14.66 2.47 -7.44
N THR A 39 -14.97 3.09 -6.32
CA THR A 39 -14.12 4.08 -5.68
C THR A 39 -13.20 3.42 -4.66
N ILE A 40 -12.17 4.13 -4.20
CA ILE A 40 -11.26 3.61 -3.19
C ILE A 40 -11.60 4.16 -1.82
N SER A 41 -11.40 3.33 -0.80
CA SER A 41 -11.69 3.65 0.59
C SER A 41 -10.57 3.17 1.50
N LEU A 42 -10.54 3.70 2.71
CA LEU A 42 -9.71 3.14 3.76
C LEU A 42 -10.24 1.75 4.14
N PRO A 43 -9.35 0.81 4.48
CA PRO A 43 -9.80 -0.46 5.03
C PRO A 43 -10.47 -0.23 6.38
N THR A 44 -11.37 -1.11 6.75
CA THR A 44 -12.08 -1.06 8.04
C THR A 44 -11.86 -2.30 8.88
N ALA A 45 -11.24 -3.32 8.32
CA ALA A 45 -10.95 -4.56 9.03
C ALA A 45 -9.64 -5.16 8.52
N LEU A 46 -8.94 -5.89 9.37
CA LEU A 46 -7.72 -6.60 8.96
C LEU A 46 -7.99 -7.66 7.91
N THR A 47 -9.23 -8.07 7.77
CA THR A 47 -9.66 -9.06 6.78
C THR A 47 -10.05 -8.45 5.44
N ASP A 48 -10.01 -7.13 5.31
CA ASP A 48 -10.34 -6.49 4.05
C ASP A 48 -9.29 -6.81 2.98
N GLN A 49 -9.77 -7.03 1.77
CA GLN A 49 -8.90 -7.29 0.64
C GLN A 49 -8.29 -5.98 0.16
N ILE A 50 -7.00 -5.82 0.33
CA ILE A 50 -6.31 -4.62 -0.13
C ILE A 50 -6.23 -4.65 -1.65
N TYR A 51 -6.68 -3.59 -2.28
CA TYR A 51 -6.70 -3.44 -3.72
C TYR A 51 -5.38 -2.89 -4.25
N GLY A 52 -4.83 -1.91 -3.58
CA GLY A 52 -3.59 -1.28 -4.00
C GLY A 52 -3.11 -0.24 -3.01
N ILE A 53 -2.13 0.52 -3.47
CA ILE A 53 -1.50 1.59 -2.68
C ILE A 53 -1.77 2.93 -3.34
N ALA A 54 -2.27 3.90 -2.59
CA ALA A 54 -2.48 5.25 -3.07
C ALA A 54 -1.13 5.89 -3.38
N TYR A 55 -0.88 6.19 -4.65
CA TYR A 55 0.44 6.54 -5.10
C TYR A 55 0.57 8.03 -5.43
N LYS A 56 -0.37 8.57 -6.19
CA LYS A 56 -0.25 9.92 -6.73
C LYS A 56 -1.64 10.53 -6.93
N THR A 57 -1.78 11.80 -6.57
CA THR A 57 -2.99 12.56 -6.87
C THR A 57 -2.79 13.38 -8.14
N GLU A 58 -3.88 13.82 -8.71
CA GLU A 58 -3.86 14.61 -9.95
C GLU A 58 -3.07 15.90 -9.80
N ASP A 59 -3.21 16.57 -8.67
CA ASP A 59 -2.56 17.87 -8.43
C ASP A 59 -1.38 17.77 -7.44
N GLY A 60 -1.05 16.59 -6.96
CA GLY A 60 0.03 16.41 -6.01
C GLY A 60 -0.33 16.75 -4.56
N THR A 61 -1.58 17.11 -4.30
CA THR A 61 -2.02 17.49 -2.94
C THR A 61 -2.49 16.28 -2.16
N TRP A 62 -2.00 16.14 -0.92
CA TRP A 62 -2.40 15.07 -0.01
C TRP A 62 -2.89 15.67 1.31
N PRO A 63 -3.82 15.02 2.03
CA PRO A 63 -4.49 13.76 1.64
C PRO A 63 -5.50 13.97 0.52
N ALA A 64 -5.81 12.89 -0.18
CA ALA A 64 -6.89 12.89 -1.16
C ALA A 64 -8.22 12.71 -0.43
N THR A 65 -9.21 13.50 -0.77
CA THR A 65 -10.51 13.48 -0.10
C THR A 65 -11.61 13.09 -1.08
N GLY A 66 -12.80 12.87 -0.59
CA GLY A 66 -13.92 12.36 -1.39
C GLY A 66 -14.08 13.06 -2.73
N GLY A 67 -14.10 12.29 -3.79
CA GLY A 67 -14.20 12.76 -5.16
C GLY A 67 -12.88 13.04 -5.87
N ASP A 68 -11.78 13.15 -5.13
CA ASP A 68 -10.46 13.33 -5.75
C ASP A 68 -10.04 12.07 -6.49
N PHE A 69 -9.32 12.24 -7.59
CA PHE A 69 -8.78 11.09 -8.32
C PHE A 69 -7.38 10.76 -7.85
N VAL A 70 -7.13 9.48 -7.66
CA VAL A 70 -5.85 8.96 -7.18
C VAL A 70 -5.39 7.84 -8.09
N GLU A 71 -4.12 7.88 -8.47
CA GLU A 71 -3.49 6.73 -9.11
C GLU A 71 -3.16 5.71 -8.04
N VAL A 72 -3.66 4.50 -8.24
CA VAL A 72 -3.47 3.37 -7.32
C VAL A 72 -2.59 2.34 -7.99
N ILE A 73 -1.52 1.95 -7.32
CA ILE A 73 -0.69 0.85 -7.79
C ILE A 73 -1.26 -0.44 -7.22
N LEU A 74 -1.65 -1.36 -8.09
CA LEU A 74 -2.37 -2.56 -7.68
C LEU A 74 -1.45 -3.54 -6.96
N ILE A 75 -2.00 -4.23 -5.98
CA ILE A 75 -1.31 -5.31 -5.29
C ILE A 75 -0.91 -6.38 -6.31
N GLY A 76 0.29 -6.90 -6.17
CA GLY A 76 0.83 -7.88 -7.10
C GLY A 76 1.61 -7.28 -8.25
N SER A 77 1.58 -5.95 -8.42
CA SER A 77 2.42 -5.30 -9.41
C SER A 77 3.89 -5.59 -9.16
N PRO A 78 4.69 -5.83 -10.19
CA PRO A 78 6.14 -6.03 -10.02
C PRO A 78 6.84 -4.68 -9.80
N ALA A 79 6.58 -4.05 -8.67
CA ALA A 79 7.06 -2.70 -8.40
C ALA A 79 7.36 -2.50 -6.92
N ILE A 80 8.32 -1.63 -6.65
CA ILE A 80 8.58 -1.13 -5.30
C ILE A 80 7.87 0.21 -5.19
N VAL A 81 6.98 0.33 -4.23
CA VAL A 81 6.06 1.45 -4.10
C VAL A 81 6.23 2.10 -2.73
N PRO A 82 6.23 3.43 -2.65
CA PRO A 82 6.25 4.08 -1.36
C PRO A 82 4.96 3.82 -0.59
N CYS A 83 5.08 3.21 0.57
CA CYS A 83 3.97 2.96 1.48
C CYS A 83 4.17 3.73 2.78
N ARG A 84 3.08 4.24 3.31
CA ARG A 84 3.08 5.00 4.56
C ARG A 84 3.25 4.07 5.75
N VAL A 85 4.17 4.42 6.65
CA VAL A 85 4.33 3.69 7.91
C VAL A 85 3.19 4.07 8.85
N GLY A 86 2.53 3.06 9.39
CA GLY A 86 1.44 3.26 10.33
C GLY A 86 1.90 3.56 11.74
N THR A 87 0.95 3.72 12.64
CA THR A 87 1.21 4.19 14.00
C THR A 87 1.71 3.10 14.96
N ALA A 88 1.46 1.83 14.64
CA ALA A 88 1.63 0.80 15.67
C ALA A 88 3.07 0.38 15.92
N ALA A 89 3.75 -0.20 14.94
CA ALA A 89 5.02 -0.88 15.22
C ALA A 89 6.13 -0.60 14.24
N GLY A 90 5.86 0.19 13.21
CA GLY A 90 6.84 0.45 12.19
C GLY A 90 7.07 -0.72 11.25
N VAL A 91 8.05 -0.59 10.38
CA VAL A 91 8.42 -1.59 9.38
C VAL A 91 9.91 -1.85 9.44
N THR A 92 10.30 -3.07 9.06
CA THR A 92 11.69 -3.51 9.03
C THR A 92 11.98 -4.07 7.63
N ALA A 93 13.09 -3.65 7.04
CA ALA A 93 13.52 -4.17 5.75
C ALA A 93 13.60 -5.70 5.78
N GLY A 94 13.08 -6.32 4.74
CA GLY A 94 13.03 -7.78 4.64
C GLY A 94 11.82 -8.43 5.31
N GLN A 95 11.00 -7.66 6.02
CA GLN A 95 9.81 -8.18 6.65
C GLN A 95 8.58 -7.98 5.75
N ILE A 96 7.65 -8.90 5.86
CA ILE A 96 6.36 -8.80 5.17
C ILE A 96 5.50 -7.79 5.91
N VAL A 97 4.78 -6.96 5.19
CA VAL A 97 3.93 -5.93 5.78
C VAL A 97 2.47 -6.12 5.41
N ASN A 98 1.61 -5.63 6.27
CA ASN A 98 0.17 -5.54 6.06
C ASN A 98 -0.33 -4.21 6.60
N VAL A 99 -1.62 -3.98 6.48
CA VAL A 99 -2.25 -2.77 7.02
C VAL A 99 -2.06 -2.69 8.52
N ASP A 100 -1.73 -1.50 9.01
CA ASP A 100 -1.76 -1.22 10.43
C ASP A 100 -3.20 -1.25 10.95
N GLY A 101 -3.40 -1.72 12.17
CA GLY A 101 -4.72 -1.77 12.77
C GLY A 101 -5.41 -0.42 12.94
N GLY A 102 -4.67 0.66 12.85
CA GLY A 102 -5.25 2.02 12.83
C GLY A 102 -5.71 2.47 11.46
N TRP A 103 -5.55 1.65 10.46
CA TRP A 103 -5.93 1.91 9.05
C TRP A 103 -5.19 3.08 8.42
N ASP A 104 -4.04 3.44 8.94
CA ASP A 104 -3.31 4.63 8.50
C ASP A 104 -1.92 4.34 7.93
N GLY A 105 -1.69 3.14 7.49
CA GLY A 105 -0.41 2.76 6.90
C GLY A 105 -0.15 1.27 6.98
N VAL A 106 1.11 0.90 6.90
CA VAL A 106 1.56 -0.49 6.96
C VAL A 106 2.41 -0.74 8.20
N LYS A 107 2.46 -1.99 8.60
CA LYS A 107 3.33 -2.47 9.69
C LYS A 107 3.83 -3.86 9.37
N ASN A 108 4.84 -4.30 10.09
CA ASN A 108 5.32 -5.69 9.98
C ASN A 108 4.20 -6.67 10.37
N ILE A 109 4.12 -7.76 9.63
CA ILE A 109 3.29 -8.89 10.04
C ILE A 109 4.08 -9.69 11.09
N THR A 110 3.42 -10.01 12.18
CA THR A 110 3.99 -10.90 13.19
C THR A 110 3.79 -12.35 12.74
N PRO A 111 4.86 -13.10 12.52
CA PRO A 111 4.73 -14.50 12.12
C PRO A 111 3.91 -15.30 13.13
N GLY A 112 3.09 -16.21 12.63
CA GLY A 112 2.31 -17.10 13.46
C GLY A 112 1.04 -16.51 14.05
N VAL A 113 0.75 -15.25 13.79
CA VAL A 113 -0.51 -14.65 14.24
C VAL A 113 -1.62 -15.05 13.27
N ALA A 114 -2.64 -15.69 13.80
CA ALA A 114 -3.81 -16.01 13.01
C ALA A 114 -4.53 -14.74 12.58
N ASN A 115 -5.30 -14.84 11.50
CA ASN A 115 -6.14 -13.77 10.96
C ASN A 115 -5.36 -12.64 10.29
N VAL A 116 -4.13 -12.91 9.95
CA VAL A 116 -3.42 -11.97 9.10
C VAL A 116 -3.94 -12.17 7.70
N THR A 117 -4.43 -11.12 7.15
CA THR A 117 -4.95 -11.09 5.80
C THR A 117 -3.86 -11.21 4.76
N THR A 118 -4.24 -11.14 3.51
CA THR A 118 -3.33 -11.17 2.39
C THR A 118 -2.22 -10.13 2.59
N PRO A 119 -0.96 -10.55 2.61
CA PRO A 119 0.14 -9.61 2.75
C PRO A 119 0.17 -8.60 1.61
N ILE A 120 0.62 -7.39 1.92
CA ILE A 120 0.75 -6.33 0.91
C ILE A 120 2.03 -6.53 0.10
N GLY A 121 3.13 -6.80 0.77
CA GLY A 121 4.42 -6.95 0.14
C GLY A 121 5.53 -7.06 1.16
N MET A 122 6.76 -6.89 0.69
CA MET A 122 7.94 -6.95 1.55
C MET A 122 8.59 -5.57 1.63
N ALA A 123 8.82 -5.08 2.85
CA ALA A 123 9.48 -3.80 3.05
C ALA A 123 10.94 -3.88 2.57
N THR A 124 11.39 -2.83 1.91
CA THR A 124 12.79 -2.71 1.47
C THR A 124 13.57 -1.73 2.32
N GLN A 125 12.91 -1.06 3.24
CA GLN A 125 13.53 -0.08 4.12
C GLN A 125 12.96 -0.22 5.52
N THR A 126 13.71 0.24 6.51
CA THR A 126 13.29 0.23 7.91
C THR A 126 12.88 1.62 8.32
N SER A 127 11.74 1.73 9.01
CA SER A 127 11.31 3.00 9.63
C SER A 127 10.36 2.73 10.79
N THR A 128 10.53 3.51 11.84
CA THR A 128 9.59 3.53 12.96
C THR A 128 8.82 4.85 13.02
N VAL A 129 9.01 5.71 12.04
CA VAL A 129 8.42 7.05 12.04
C VAL A 129 7.06 6.99 11.33
N THR A 130 6.00 7.20 12.09
CA THR A 130 4.63 7.25 11.56
C THR A 130 4.53 8.29 10.46
N GLY A 131 3.95 7.88 9.34
CA GLY A 131 3.75 8.76 8.19
C GLY A 131 4.91 8.84 7.23
N GLU A 132 6.06 8.28 7.57
CA GLU A 132 7.18 8.19 6.64
C GLU A 132 6.85 7.22 5.51
N LEU A 133 7.34 7.50 4.32
CA LEU A 133 7.16 6.59 3.18
C LEU A 133 8.37 5.67 3.08
N VAL A 134 8.11 4.38 3.02
CA VAL A 134 9.14 3.35 2.82
C VAL A 134 8.81 2.54 1.58
N GLY A 135 9.84 2.06 0.92
CA GLY A 135 9.66 1.21 -0.25
C GLY A 135 9.13 -0.17 0.16
N VAL A 136 8.05 -0.60 -0.49
CA VAL A 136 7.49 -1.94 -0.33
C VAL A 136 7.43 -2.60 -1.69
N ASN A 137 8.02 -3.77 -1.80
CA ASN A 137 7.98 -4.56 -3.02
C ASN A 137 6.66 -5.33 -3.08
N LEU A 138 5.73 -4.86 -3.91
CA LEU A 138 4.42 -5.48 -4.05
C LEU A 138 4.49 -6.77 -4.85
N GLY A 139 5.51 -6.94 -5.68
CA GLY A 139 5.70 -8.13 -6.49
C GLY A 139 6.46 -9.24 -5.80
N ALA A 140 6.91 -9.02 -4.57
CA ALA A 140 7.63 -10.06 -3.84
C ALA A 140 6.71 -11.26 -3.61
N ARG A 141 7.20 -12.43 -3.95
CA ARG A 141 6.48 -13.66 -3.64
C ARG A 141 6.57 -13.91 -2.17
N LEU A 142 5.48 -13.67 -1.54
CA LEU A 142 5.39 -13.89 -0.12
C LEU A 142 5.18 -15.37 0.08
N GLY A 143 5.95 -15.94 0.93
CA GLY A 143 5.85 -17.35 1.27
C GLY A 143 4.48 -17.69 1.82
N THR A 144 3.50 -17.16 1.29
CA THR A 144 2.11 -17.51 1.26
C THR A 144 1.66 -18.37 2.41
N GLY A 145 1.68 -17.84 3.57
CA GLY A 145 1.09 -18.54 4.66
C GLY A 145 1.78 -19.87 5.01
N THR A 146 2.85 -20.02 4.45
CA THR A 146 3.65 -21.16 4.91
C THR A 146 4.38 -20.74 6.14
#